data_76716d09c0fa96c682fbb4dbdfe51914
#
_entry.id   76716d09c0fa96c682fbb4dbdfe51914
#
_cell.length_a   1.000
_cell.length_b   1.000
_cell.length_c   1.000
_cell.angle_alpha   90.00
_cell.angle_beta   90.00
_cell.angle_gamma   90.00
#
_symmetry.space_group_name_H-M   'P 1'
#
loop_
_entity.id
_entity.type
_entity.pdbx_description
1 polymer ?
#
loop_
_entity_poly.entity_id
_entity_poly.type
_entity_poly.pdbx_seq_one_letter_code
_entity_poly.pdbx_strand_id
1 'polypeptide(L)'
;MEPSAWVALATVFTLGAMSPGPSLAVVLRNTMAGGRSQGISTGIGHGIGFGIYAFLAALGIATALSANEDAEQFLRVGGVLILLWLGVTFLRHALAGPRKGADNDESHGPSDSLGFVQGFSIALLNPKIMAWMLALYAPFIEADSSLETLIGMGILGMFIDGTWYVTVATVLTAGNRVDVLRSKAHLIDGAMGVLMFVFAYILVGAF
;
A
#
# COMPACT_ATOMS: atom_id res chain seq x y z
N MET A 1 -11.39 -10.25 15.46
CA MET A 1 -10.94 -8.84 15.41
C MET A 1 -12.12 -7.91 15.66
N GLU A 2 -11.98 -6.91 16.54
CA GLU A 2 -13.03 -5.96 16.90
C GLU A 2 -13.40 -5.04 15.71
N PRO A 3 -14.68 -4.56 15.61
CA PRO A 3 -15.11 -3.68 14.53
C PRO A 3 -14.28 -2.40 14.40
N SER A 4 -13.83 -1.82 15.49
CA SER A 4 -12.95 -0.65 15.51
C SER A 4 -11.61 -0.90 14.86
N ALA A 5 -11.04 -2.09 15.03
CA ALA A 5 -9.78 -2.49 14.41
C ALA A 5 -9.95 -2.69 12.89
N TRP A 6 -11.10 -3.20 12.42
CA TRP A 6 -11.40 -3.26 10.99
C TRP A 6 -11.47 -1.86 10.35
N VAL A 7 -12.10 -0.90 11.03
CA VAL A 7 -12.16 0.50 10.56
C VAL A 7 -10.77 1.13 10.52
N ALA A 8 -9.96 0.91 11.56
CA ALA A 8 -8.59 1.40 11.60
C ALA A 8 -7.75 0.80 10.47
N LEU A 9 -7.82 -0.52 10.26
CA LEU A 9 -7.12 -1.20 9.17
C LEU A 9 -7.57 -0.70 7.78
N ALA A 10 -8.88 -0.52 7.58
CA ALA A 10 -9.41 0.04 6.32
C ALA A 10 -8.89 1.46 6.07
N THR A 11 -8.85 2.30 7.11
CA THR A 11 -8.31 3.66 7.03
C THR A 11 -6.85 3.64 6.60
N VAL A 12 -6.07 2.78 7.21
CA VAL A 12 -4.64 2.64 6.91
C VAL A 12 -4.43 2.14 5.48
N PHE A 13 -5.16 1.10 5.03
CA PHE A 13 -5.09 0.62 3.65
C PHE A 13 -5.47 1.73 2.65
N THR A 14 -6.50 2.51 2.95
CA THR A 14 -6.93 3.63 2.11
C THR A 14 -5.83 4.67 1.96
N LEU A 15 -5.26 5.12 3.07
CA LEU A 15 -4.17 6.10 3.07
C LEU A 15 -2.93 5.57 2.35
N GLY A 16 -2.60 4.29 2.55
CA GLY A 16 -1.51 3.63 1.86
C GLY A 16 -1.69 3.53 0.34
N ALA A 17 -2.87 3.13 -0.10
CA ALA A 17 -3.21 3.08 -1.51
C ALA A 17 -3.14 4.48 -2.17
N MET A 18 -3.57 5.51 -1.45
CA MET A 18 -3.51 6.91 -1.92
C MET A 18 -2.10 7.49 -1.96
N SER A 19 -1.15 6.91 -1.22
CA SER A 19 0.22 7.41 -1.15
C SER A 19 0.95 7.22 -2.49
N PRO A 20 1.45 8.31 -3.11
CA PRO A 20 2.13 8.22 -4.40
C PRO A 20 3.39 7.36 -4.33
N GLY A 21 3.57 6.50 -5.32
CA GLY A 21 4.71 5.59 -5.37
C GLY A 21 4.82 4.84 -6.69
N PRO A 22 5.70 3.82 -6.77
CA PRO A 22 5.90 3.03 -7.97
C PRO A 22 4.61 2.42 -8.52
N SER A 23 3.71 1.93 -7.66
CA SER A 23 2.41 1.37 -8.06
C SER A 23 1.54 2.38 -8.81
N LEU A 24 1.42 3.61 -8.28
CA LEU A 24 0.67 4.66 -8.94
C LEU A 24 1.30 5.02 -10.31
N ALA A 25 2.64 5.08 -10.37
CA ALA A 25 3.34 5.38 -11.63
C ALA A 25 3.07 4.34 -12.70
N VAL A 26 3.06 3.05 -12.37
CA VAL A 26 2.74 1.95 -13.31
C VAL A 26 1.30 2.05 -13.80
N VAL A 27 0.32 2.29 -12.90
CA VAL A 27 -1.09 2.44 -13.29
C VAL A 27 -1.28 3.64 -14.22
N LEU A 28 -0.68 4.79 -13.88
CA LEU A 28 -0.77 6.00 -14.73
C LEU A 28 -0.11 5.80 -16.08
N ARG A 29 1.09 5.22 -16.12
CA ARG A 29 1.80 4.90 -17.36
C ARG A 29 0.95 4.01 -18.27
N ASN A 30 0.43 2.91 -17.74
CA ASN A 30 -0.37 1.97 -18.50
C ASN A 30 -1.68 2.59 -18.99
N THR A 31 -2.28 3.45 -18.17
CA THR A 31 -3.48 4.18 -18.56
C THR A 31 -3.19 5.19 -19.68
N MET A 32 -2.06 5.89 -19.63
CA MET A 32 -1.67 6.85 -20.67
C MET A 32 -1.25 6.16 -21.98
N ALA A 33 -0.57 5.01 -21.89
CA ALA A 33 -0.05 4.31 -23.07
C ALA A 33 -1.07 3.41 -23.77
N GLY A 34 -1.91 2.69 -23.00
CA GLY A 34 -2.87 1.71 -23.54
C GLY A 34 -4.33 2.06 -23.24
N GLY A 35 -4.58 3.30 -22.78
CA GLY A 35 -5.92 3.78 -22.50
C GLY A 35 -6.51 3.27 -21.21
N ARG A 36 -7.77 3.66 -20.98
CA ARG A 36 -8.51 3.37 -19.76
C ARG A 36 -8.62 1.88 -19.44
N SER A 37 -8.84 1.04 -20.45
CA SER A 37 -8.99 -0.43 -20.27
C SER A 37 -7.73 -1.03 -19.67
N GLN A 38 -6.58 -0.68 -20.23
CA GLN A 38 -5.29 -1.17 -19.71
C GLN A 38 -4.99 -0.66 -18.31
N GLY A 39 -5.33 0.58 -18.00
CA GLY A 39 -5.22 1.13 -16.66
C GLY A 39 -6.10 0.39 -15.64
N ILE A 40 -7.34 0.09 -16.00
CA ILE A 40 -8.27 -0.71 -15.17
C ILE A 40 -7.70 -2.11 -14.95
N SER A 41 -7.24 -2.78 -15.99
CA SER A 41 -6.62 -4.11 -15.91
C SER A 41 -5.40 -4.11 -14.98
N THR A 42 -4.57 -3.06 -15.05
CA THR A 42 -3.44 -2.86 -14.15
C THR A 42 -3.91 -2.66 -12.70
N GLY A 43 -4.95 -1.86 -12.47
CA GLY A 43 -5.53 -1.63 -11.15
C GLY A 43 -6.11 -2.89 -10.52
N ILE A 44 -6.81 -3.71 -11.31
CA ILE A 44 -7.35 -5.02 -10.86
C ILE A 44 -6.20 -5.96 -10.51
N GLY A 45 -5.20 -6.09 -11.37
CA GLY A 45 -4.01 -6.91 -11.11
C GLY A 45 -3.30 -6.49 -9.83
N HIS A 46 -3.16 -5.17 -9.62
CA HIS A 46 -2.55 -4.62 -8.41
C HIS A 46 -3.36 -4.98 -7.16
N GLY A 47 -4.67 -4.77 -7.17
CA GLY A 47 -5.54 -5.10 -6.04
C GLY A 47 -5.49 -6.58 -5.67
N ILE A 48 -5.53 -7.48 -6.66
CA ILE A 48 -5.41 -8.93 -6.42
C ILE A 48 -4.03 -9.26 -5.84
N GLY A 49 -2.96 -8.74 -6.42
CA GLY A 49 -1.60 -8.93 -5.90
C GLY A 49 -1.44 -8.41 -4.48
N PHE A 50 -1.99 -7.22 -4.18
CA PHE A 50 -1.98 -6.63 -2.85
C PHE A 50 -2.74 -7.50 -1.84
N GLY A 51 -3.94 -7.99 -2.19
CA GLY A 51 -4.74 -8.84 -1.30
C GLY A 51 -4.07 -10.16 -0.96
N ILE A 52 -3.48 -10.83 -1.96
CA ILE A 52 -2.68 -12.05 -1.74
C ILE A 52 -1.49 -11.74 -0.84
N TYR A 53 -0.77 -10.66 -1.12
CA TYR A 53 0.37 -10.26 -0.32
C TYR A 53 -0.02 -9.93 1.12
N ALA A 54 -1.13 -9.19 1.31
CA ALA A 54 -1.67 -8.85 2.61
C ALA A 54 -2.03 -10.11 3.42
N PHE A 55 -2.71 -11.07 2.79
CA PHE A 55 -3.03 -12.35 3.44
C PHE A 55 -1.77 -13.13 3.83
N LEU A 56 -0.80 -13.27 2.93
CA LEU A 56 0.44 -14.01 3.22
C LEU A 56 1.28 -13.32 4.30
N ALA A 57 1.34 -11.98 4.29
CA ALA A 57 2.01 -11.22 5.33
C ALA A 57 1.34 -11.41 6.70
N ALA A 58 0.00 -11.33 6.74
CA ALA A 58 -0.76 -11.55 7.98
C ALA A 58 -0.58 -12.98 8.51
N LEU A 59 -0.65 -13.98 7.64
CA LEU A 59 -0.41 -15.38 8.00
C LEU A 59 1.01 -15.61 8.52
N GLY A 60 2.00 -15.02 7.87
CA GLY A 60 3.40 -15.12 8.29
C GLY A 60 3.64 -14.49 9.66
N ILE A 61 3.06 -13.32 9.92
CA ILE A 61 3.16 -12.63 11.21
C ILE A 61 2.44 -13.45 12.30
N ALA A 62 1.19 -13.88 12.08
CA ALA A 62 0.45 -14.70 13.04
C ALA A 62 1.22 -15.97 13.40
N THR A 63 1.79 -16.66 12.39
CA THR A 63 2.61 -17.86 12.59
C THR A 63 3.88 -17.54 13.40
N ALA A 64 4.54 -16.43 13.13
CA ALA A 64 5.73 -16.02 13.86
C ALA A 64 5.41 -15.68 15.33
N LEU A 65 4.31 -14.98 15.58
CA LEU A 65 3.85 -14.66 16.95
C LEU A 65 3.50 -15.91 17.76
N SER A 66 2.91 -16.92 17.11
CA SER A 66 2.59 -18.20 17.78
C SER A 66 3.81 -19.10 18.02
N ALA A 67 4.96 -18.84 17.37
CA ALA A 67 6.13 -19.69 17.45
C ALA A 67 6.91 -19.53 18.75
N ASN A 68 7.15 -18.30 19.18
CA ASN A 68 7.81 -17.99 20.46
C ASN A 68 7.70 -16.47 20.79
N GLU A 69 7.93 -16.13 22.07
CA GLU A 69 7.92 -14.74 22.56
C GLU A 69 9.01 -13.86 21.93
N ASP A 70 10.18 -14.44 21.61
CA ASP A 70 11.28 -13.71 20.98
C ASP A 70 10.90 -13.26 19.56
N ALA A 71 10.12 -14.07 18.83
CA ALA A 71 9.60 -13.69 17.50
C ALA A 71 8.63 -12.52 17.59
N GLU A 72 7.77 -12.49 18.61
CA GLU A 72 6.89 -11.35 18.88
C GLU A 72 7.70 -10.06 19.10
N GLN A 73 8.68 -10.12 20.00
CA GLN A 73 9.53 -8.96 20.29
C GLN A 73 10.32 -8.51 19.06
N PHE A 74 10.87 -9.46 18.27
CA PHE A 74 11.57 -9.15 17.02
C PHE A 74 10.66 -8.44 16.00
N LEU A 75 9.43 -8.93 15.81
CA LEU A 75 8.46 -8.31 14.90
C LEU A 75 8.06 -6.91 15.38
N ARG A 76 7.83 -6.72 16.67
CA ARG A 76 7.48 -5.41 17.26
C ARG A 76 8.62 -4.40 17.09
N VAL A 77 9.84 -4.75 17.47
CA VAL A 77 11.01 -3.86 17.31
C VAL A 77 11.27 -3.58 15.83
N GLY A 78 11.24 -4.59 14.98
CA GLY A 78 11.37 -4.45 13.54
C GLY A 78 10.28 -3.54 12.95
N GLY A 79 9.04 -3.73 13.36
CA GLY A 79 7.90 -2.90 12.97
C GLY A 79 8.10 -1.43 13.36
N VAL A 80 8.52 -1.13 14.59
CA VAL A 80 8.82 0.25 15.03
C VAL A 80 9.91 0.87 14.17
N LEU A 81 11.01 0.16 13.93
CA LEU A 81 12.11 0.68 13.11
C LEU A 81 11.68 0.97 11.67
N ILE A 82 10.87 0.09 11.08
CA ILE A 82 10.32 0.28 9.72
C ILE A 82 9.37 1.47 9.70
N LEU A 83 8.48 1.62 10.69
CA LEU A 83 7.56 2.75 10.79
C LEU A 83 8.30 4.07 10.92
N LEU A 84 9.34 4.15 11.75
CA LEU A 84 10.17 5.33 11.89
C LEU A 84 10.91 5.67 10.59
N TRP A 85 11.49 4.66 9.92
CA TRP A 85 12.16 4.84 8.63
C TRP A 85 11.19 5.33 7.54
N LEU A 86 9.99 4.73 7.44
CA LEU A 86 8.95 5.18 6.51
C LEU A 86 8.48 6.59 6.85
N GLY A 87 8.24 6.88 8.14
CA GLY A 87 7.84 8.21 8.61
C GLY A 87 8.82 9.30 8.18
N VAL A 88 10.11 9.07 8.42
CA VAL A 88 11.18 9.99 7.97
C VAL A 88 11.20 10.11 6.44
N THR A 89 11.06 8.98 5.72
CA THR A 89 11.08 8.96 4.25
C THR A 89 9.91 9.77 3.67
N PHE A 90 8.70 9.56 4.17
CA PHE A 90 7.53 10.31 3.75
C PHE A 90 7.63 11.80 4.07
N LEU A 91 8.11 12.17 5.26
CA LEU A 91 8.30 13.58 5.61
C LEU A 91 9.36 14.25 4.72
N ARG A 92 10.45 13.56 4.38
CA ARG A 92 11.45 14.08 3.43
C ARG A 92 10.83 14.32 2.05
N HIS A 93 9.97 13.41 1.56
CA HIS A 93 9.24 13.60 0.30
C HIS A 93 8.26 14.78 0.38
N ALA A 94 7.56 14.94 1.49
CA ALA A 94 6.67 16.07 1.72
C ALA A 94 7.42 17.41 1.70
N LEU A 95 8.58 17.49 2.35
CA LEU A 95 9.43 18.70 2.39
C LEU A 95 10.10 19.00 1.05
N ALA A 96 10.35 18.00 0.22
CA ALA A 96 10.88 18.20 -1.14
C ALA A 96 9.87 18.85 -2.10
N GLY A 97 8.61 18.94 -1.69
CA GLY A 97 7.55 19.60 -2.45
C GLY A 97 7.01 18.79 -3.63
N PRO A 98 6.23 19.41 -4.52
CA PRO A 98 5.57 18.72 -5.64
C PRO A 98 6.57 18.05 -6.59
N ARG A 99 6.36 16.79 -6.92
CA ARG A 99 7.20 16.05 -7.87
C ARG A 99 7.02 16.62 -9.28
N LYS A 100 8.11 17.10 -9.89
CA LYS A 100 8.16 17.36 -11.34
C LYS A 100 8.08 16.02 -12.06
N GLY A 101 7.29 15.97 -13.13
CA GLY A 101 6.97 14.73 -13.86
C GLY A 101 8.20 13.88 -14.18
N ALA A 102 8.10 12.59 -13.98
CA ALA A 102 9.05 11.65 -14.53
C ALA A 102 8.94 11.68 -16.06
N ASP A 103 10.08 11.76 -16.74
CA ASP A 103 10.17 11.76 -18.19
C ASP A 103 9.40 10.57 -18.77
N ASN A 104 8.61 10.86 -19.81
CA ASN A 104 7.86 9.88 -20.57
C ASN A 104 8.85 9.01 -21.35
N ASP A 105 9.11 7.81 -20.86
CA ASP A 105 9.67 6.76 -21.69
C ASP A 105 8.53 6.29 -22.63
N GLU A 106 8.55 6.78 -23.86
CA GLU A 106 7.62 6.41 -24.93
C GLU A 106 7.89 4.96 -25.37
N SER A 107 7.49 3.99 -24.58
CA SER A 107 7.40 2.61 -25.02
C SER A 107 5.94 2.24 -25.28
N HIS A 108 5.67 1.65 -26.44
CA HIS A 108 4.36 1.15 -26.86
C HIS A 108 3.65 0.41 -25.71
N GLY A 109 2.42 0.83 -25.41
CA GLY A 109 1.66 0.28 -24.31
C GLY A 109 1.44 -1.23 -24.44
N PRO A 110 1.67 -2.00 -23.37
CA PRO A 110 1.39 -3.43 -23.37
C PRO A 110 -0.11 -3.69 -23.55
N SER A 111 -0.49 -4.91 -24.00
CA SER A 111 -1.89 -5.36 -24.05
C SER A 111 -2.54 -5.40 -22.67
N ASP A 112 -3.88 -5.47 -22.58
CA ASP A 112 -4.62 -5.51 -21.30
C ASP A 112 -4.12 -6.63 -20.37
N SER A 113 -3.77 -7.80 -20.93
CA SER A 113 -3.18 -8.91 -20.17
C SER A 113 -1.83 -8.57 -19.56
N LEU A 114 -1.00 -7.80 -20.27
CA LEU A 114 0.28 -7.31 -19.77
C LEU A 114 0.06 -6.23 -18.69
N GLY A 115 -0.96 -5.41 -18.83
CA GLY A 115 -1.37 -4.45 -17.80
C GLY A 115 -1.66 -5.13 -16.48
N PHE A 116 -2.48 -6.20 -16.50
CA PHE A 116 -2.78 -7.01 -15.31
C PHE A 116 -1.52 -7.59 -14.68
N VAL A 117 -0.67 -8.25 -15.48
CA VAL A 117 0.57 -8.85 -14.96
C VAL A 117 1.49 -7.81 -14.34
N GLN A 118 1.63 -6.63 -14.96
CA GLN A 118 2.45 -5.54 -14.41
C GLN A 118 1.89 -5.01 -13.09
N GLY A 119 0.56 -4.81 -13.00
CA GLY A 119 -0.10 -4.41 -11.76
C GLY A 119 0.09 -5.43 -10.65
N PHE A 120 -0.14 -6.69 -10.95
CA PHE A 120 0.05 -7.81 -10.03
C PHE A 120 1.51 -7.91 -9.55
N SER A 121 2.46 -7.86 -10.46
CA SER A 121 3.88 -7.98 -10.13
C SER A 121 4.38 -6.81 -9.28
N ILE A 122 3.97 -5.58 -9.61
CA ILE A 122 4.41 -4.43 -8.81
C ILE A 122 3.81 -4.45 -7.39
N ALA A 123 2.61 -5.00 -7.20
CA ALA A 123 2.04 -5.17 -5.87
C ALA A 123 2.87 -6.14 -5.01
N LEU A 124 3.35 -7.24 -5.59
CA LEU A 124 4.13 -8.25 -4.88
C LEU A 124 5.61 -7.85 -4.67
N LEU A 125 6.20 -7.12 -5.62
CA LEU A 125 7.64 -6.83 -5.64
C LEU A 125 7.97 -5.41 -5.14
N ASN A 126 6.97 -4.61 -4.76
CA ASN A 126 7.20 -3.25 -4.29
C ASN A 126 7.75 -3.26 -2.86
N PRO A 127 9.01 -2.86 -2.63
CA PRO A 127 9.61 -2.88 -1.30
C PRO A 127 8.91 -1.93 -0.32
N LYS A 128 8.26 -0.85 -0.83
CA LYS A 128 7.45 0.05 -0.03
C LYS A 128 6.24 -0.69 0.56
N ILE A 129 5.55 -1.51 -0.24
CA ILE A 129 4.42 -2.33 0.21
C ILE A 129 4.89 -3.35 1.23
N MET A 130 6.02 -4.03 0.96
CA MET A 130 6.60 -5.01 1.88
C MET A 130 6.87 -4.42 3.27
N ALA A 131 7.64 -3.33 3.31
CA ALA A 131 7.99 -2.66 4.55
C ALA A 131 6.73 -2.17 5.30
N TRP A 132 5.78 -1.61 4.54
CA TRP A 132 4.54 -1.08 5.07
C TRP A 132 3.62 -2.15 5.65
N MET A 133 3.51 -3.30 4.97
CA MET A 133 2.76 -4.44 5.48
C MET A 133 3.33 -4.94 6.81
N LEU A 134 4.64 -5.18 6.90
CA LEU A 134 5.26 -5.65 8.13
C LEU A 134 5.03 -4.69 9.31
N ALA A 135 5.16 -3.38 9.07
CA ALA A 135 4.97 -2.38 10.10
C ALA A 135 3.50 -2.25 10.54
N LEU A 136 2.57 -2.45 9.61
CA LEU A 136 1.17 -2.14 9.79
C LEU A 136 0.38 -3.28 10.38
N TYR A 137 0.77 -4.51 10.12
CA TYR A 137 0.04 -5.67 10.64
C TYR A 137 0.35 -5.97 12.10
N ALA A 138 1.53 -5.61 12.61
CA ALA A 138 1.89 -5.90 13.99
C ALA A 138 0.84 -5.46 15.03
N PRO A 139 0.16 -4.30 14.89
CA PRO A 139 -0.89 -3.89 15.82
C PRO A 139 -2.23 -4.61 15.65
N PHE A 140 -2.45 -5.32 14.55
CA PHE A 140 -3.76 -5.92 14.21
C PHE A 140 -3.79 -7.44 14.28
N ILE A 141 -2.64 -8.09 14.46
CA ILE A 141 -2.52 -9.54 14.41
C ILE A 141 -2.14 -10.06 15.79
N GLU A 142 -2.94 -11.00 16.28
CA GLU A 142 -2.69 -11.76 17.49
C GLU A 142 -2.23 -13.18 17.12
N ALA A 143 -1.50 -13.85 18.03
CA ALA A 143 -0.98 -15.20 17.80
C ALA A 143 -2.10 -16.22 17.51
N ASP A 144 -3.30 -16.00 18.05
CA ASP A 144 -4.49 -16.83 17.90
C ASP A 144 -5.47 -16.30 16.83
N SER A 145 -5.03 -15.36 15.99
CA SER A 145 -5.86 -14.82 14.90
C SER A 145 -6.39 -15.93 14.01
N SER A 146 -7.73 -15.99 13.86
CA SER A 146 -8.36 -17.02 13.04
C SER A 146 -8.02 -16.86 11.56
N LEU A 147 -7.98 -17.98 10.83
CA LEU A 147 -7.74 -17.96 9.38
C LEU A 147 -8.77 -17.07 8.64
N GLU A 148 -10.03 -17.06 9.10
CA GLU A 148 -11.08 -16.20 8.54
C GLU A 148 -10.73 -14.71 8.70
N THR A 149 -10.19 -14.31 9.85
CA THR A 149 -9.71 -12.94 10.07
C THR A 149 -8.59 -12.60 9.10
N LEU A 150 -7.59 -13.47 8.96
CA LEU A 150 -6.45 -13.24 8.05
C LEU A 150 -6.89 -13.16 6.58
N ILE A 151 -7.80 -14.03 6.16
CA ILE A 151 -8.42 -13.97 4.81
C ILE A 151 -9.20 -12.66 4.65
N GLY A 152 -10.00 -12.28 5.65
CA GLY A 152 -10.75 -11.04 5.65
C GLY A 152 -9.87 -9.80 5.49
N MET A 153 -8.70 -9.77 6.15
CA MET A 153 -7.71 -8.70 6.01
C MET A 153 -7.17 -8.63 4.57
N GLY A 154 -6.85 -9.77 3.96
CA GLY A 154 -6.43 -9.85 2.56
C GLY A 154 -7.51 -9.36 1.59
N ILE A 155 -8.75 -9.80 1.78
CA ILE A 155 -9.90 -9.38 0.97
C ILE A 155 -10.16 -7.88 1.11
N LEU A 156 -10.14 -7.35 2.33
CA LEU A 156 -10.30 -5.91 2.58
C LEU A 156 -9.24 -5.10 1.84
N GLY A 157 -7.98 -5.52 1.94
CA GLY A 157 -6.88 -4.88 1.24
C GLY A 157 -7.06 -4.92 -0.28
N MET A 158 -7.42 -6.08 -0.83
CA MET A 158 -7.69 -6.27 -2.26
C MET A 158 -8.74 -5.28 -2.78
N PHE A 159 -9.86 -5.15 -2.06
CA PHE A 159 -10.94 -4.28 -2.50
C PHE A 159 -10.58 -2.80 -2.38
N ILE A 160 -9.96 -2.36 -1.29
CA ILE A 160 -9.57 -0.97 -1.09
C ILE A 160 -8.54 -0.56 -2.14
N ASP A 161 -7.48 -1.33 -2.27
CA ASP A 161 -6.37 -1.04 -3.17
C ASP A 161 -6.81 -1.12 -4.65
N GLY A 162 -7.50 -2.18 -5.03
CA GLY A 162 -8.04 -2.35 -6.38
C GLY A 162 -9.03 -1.24 -6.76
N THR A 163 -9.96 -0.88 -5.85
CA THR A 163 -10.90 0.21 -6.07
C THR A 163 -10.17 1.54 -6.27
N TRP A 164 -9.13 1.83 -5.46
CA TRP A 164 -8.34 3.03 -5.62
C TRP A 164 -7.70 3.11 -7.00
N TYR A 165 -6.96 2.10 -7.43
CA TYR A 165 -6.25 2.13 -8.71
C TYR A 165 -7.18 2.07 -9.93
N VAL A 166 -8.30 1.36 -9.85
CA VAL A 166 -9.36 1.42 -10.87
C VAL A 166 -9.96 2.82 -10.94
N THR A 167 -10.19 3.47 -9.80
CA THR A 167 -10.67 4.86 -9.75
C THR A 167 -9.64 5.81 -10.36
N VAL A 168 -8.37 5.65 -10.04
CA VAL A 168 -7.27 6.42 -10.66
C VAL A 168 -7.30 6.27 -12.18
N ALA A 169 -7.35 5.03 -12.69
CA ALA A 169 -7.39 4.77 -14.12
C ALA A 169 -8.62 5.35 -14.82
N THR A 170 -9.76 5.41 -14.14
CA THR A 170 -11.03 5.86 -14.75
C THR A 170 -11.28 7.36 -14.62
N VAL A 171 -10.93 7.95 -13.49
CA VAL A 171 -11.30 9.34 -13.14
C VAL A 171 -10.17 10.32 -13.46
N LEU A 172 -8.92 9.94 -13.21
CA LEU A 172 -7.78 10.83 -13.39
C LEU A 172 -7.38 10.99 -14.87
N THR A 173 -7.74 10.03 -15.74
CA THR A 173 -7.52 10.14 -17.19
C THR A 173 -8.44 11.13 -17.91
N ALA A 174 -9.50 11.61 -17.24
CA ALA A 174 -10.39 12.64 -17.77
C ALA A 174 -9.85 14.04 -17.44
N GLY A 175 -8.93 14.59 -18.25
CA GLY A 175 -8.40 15.96 -18.13
C GLY A 175 -7.18 16.08 -17.20
N ASN A 176 -6.84 17.32 -16.77
CA ASN A 176 -5.66 17.67 -15.96
C ASN A 176 -5.66 17.16 -14.51
N ARG A 177 -6.44 16.13 -14.18
CA ARG A 177 -6.60 15.66 -12.80
C ARG A 177 -5.36 14.91 -12.27
N VAL A 178 -4.59 14.31 -13.18
CA VAL A 178 -3.29 13.69 -12.83
C VAL A 178 -2.32 14.73 -12.26
N ASP A 179 -2.27 15.92 -12.88
CA ASP A 179 -1.38 17.00 -12.42
C ASP A 179 -1.82 17.55 -11.06
N VAL A 180 -3.13 17.60 -10.80
CA VAL A 180 -3.65 17.96 -9.47
C VAL A 180 -3.24 16.96 -8.41
N LEU A 181 -3.31 15.66 -8.70
CA LEU A 181 -2.84 14.63 -7.76
C LEU A 181 -1.33 14.74 -7.51
N ARG A 182 -0.54 14.92 -8.58
CA ARG A 182 0.92 15.11 -8.48
C ARG A 182 1.27 16.35 -7.67
N SER A 183 0.57 17.46 -7.88
CA SER A 183 0.81 18.71 -7.14
C SER A 183 0.52 18.60 -5.64
N LYS A 184 -0.43 17.72 -5.24
CA LYS A 184 -0.81 17.47 -3.85
C LYS A 184 -0.11 16.25 -3.22
N ALA A 185 0.72 15.54 -3.98
CA ALA A 185 1.41 14.34 -3.51
C ALA A 185 2.21 14.58 -2.21
N HIS A 186 2.86 15.74 -2.09
CA HIS A 186 3.61 16.14 -0.90
C HIS A 186 2.75 16.25 0.36
N LEU A 187 1.49 16.66 0.24
CA LEU A 187 0.55 16.71 1.39
C LEU A 187 0.16 15.31 1.84
N ILE A 188 -0.07 14.41 0.88
CA ILE A 188 -0.38 13.00 1.18
C ILE A 188 0.84 12.33 1.85
N ASP A 189 2.03 12.55 1.31
CA ASP A 189 3.27 12.05 1.90
C ASP A 189 3.46 12.61 3.33
N GLY A 190 3.16 13.90 3.57
CA GLY A 190 3.22 14.51 4.90
C GLY A 190 2.27 13.85 5.90
N ALA A 191 1.00 13.66 5.50
CA ALA A 191 0.01 12.98 6.33
C ALA A 191 0.43 11.53 6.64
N MET A 192 0.95 10.81 5.64
CA MET A 192 1.47 9.45 5.81
C MET A 192 2.67 9.41 6.76
N GLY A 193 3.59 10.37 6.64
CA GLY A 193 4.74 10.47 7.55
C GLY A 193 4.32 10.62 9.01
N VAL A 194 3.38 11.53 9.28
CA VAL A 194 2.82 11.71 10.64
C VAL A 194 2.13 10.44 11.12
N LEU A 195 1.31 9.79 10.27
CA LEU A 195 0.61 8.56 10.62
C LEU A 195 1.59 7.43 11.00
N MET A 196 2.71 7.29 10.29
CA MET A 196 3.74 6.30 10.62
C MET A 196 4.34 6.53 12.01
N PHE A 197 4.59 7.78 12.41
CA PHE A 197 5.07 8.09 13.77
C PHE A 197 4.02 7.80 14.85
N VAL A 198 2.74 8.09 14.56
CA VAL A 198 1.65 7.74 15.48
C VAL A 198 1.58 6.23 15.69
N PHE A 199 1.67 5.42 14.62
CA PHE A 199 1.69 3.96 14.73
C PHE A 199 2.95 3.44 15.43
N ALA A 200 4.12 4.03 15.16
CA ALA A 200 5.34 3.68 15.88
C ALA A 200 5.18 3.93 17.40
N TYR A 201 4.59 5.05 17.78
CA TYR A 201 4.32 5.37 19.18
C TYR A 201 3.33 4.37 19.82
N ILE A 202 2.23 4.04 19.13
CA ILE A 202 1.26 3.05 19.62
C ILE A 202 1.94 1.68 19.81
N LEU A 203 2.75 1.27 18.84
CA LEU A 203 3.44 -0.03 18.89
C LEU A 203 4.46 -0.07 20.03
N VAL A 204 5.17 1.02 20.32
CA VAL A 204 6.06 1.13 21.49
C VAL A 204 5.27 1.05 22.80
N GLY A 205 4.11 1.69 22.88
CA GLY A 205 3.26 1.66 24.08
C GLY A 205 2.63 0.29 24.36
N ALA A 206 2.74 -0.66 23.44
CA ALA A 206 2.29 -2.04 23.59
C ALA A 206 3.38 -3.00 24.14
N PHE A 207 4.60 -2.50 24.43
CA PHE A 207 5.65 -3.23 25.17
C PHE A 207 5.34 -3.16 26.67
#